data_69d95e67ebfd2aeb1fde1a0cb9f029f2
#
_entry.id   69d95e67ebfd2aeb1fde1a0cb9f029f2
#
_cell.length_a   1.000
_cell.length_b   1.000
_cell.length_c   1.000
_cell.angle_alpha   90.00
_cell.angle_beta   90.00
_cell.angle_gamma   90.00
#
_symmetry.space_group_name_H-M   'P 1'
#
loop_
_entity.id
_entity.type
_entity.pdbx_description
1 polymer ?
#
loop_
_entity_poly.entity_id
_entity_poly.type
_entity_poly.pdbx_seq_one_letter_code
_entity_poly.pdbx_strand_id
1 'polypeptide(L)'
;MKYLILSFMLFFSGTLAAQEQSDYLIVKSFQEKAASLKTRIDRAASVQDCIQDSARIAEMERVFAPDTNLLNNALYPENYNQTLASLHSRLSIAWHRVESIESEASQISGLQGQLDQLSSRIDSLADQNNKLMASLDIMSKAIVKNTRTMDSLRHLVFVLQRGLRERDAAIFALTDSLFVTYGNNVASMPEQQRKMLVGRLERHGIIENILGAAKQNLALVESTQLTSRDLVQMVKQQQEFSERWDAFGPRLSTLYLSQREREREIKEVHSVISEWGQKADSALWASVNSEFTTQEVDVQPFASADQFISSLSNYFDTEGGDSTASSADKAARLHHFLNNVWNPSMGSKWMPLLVSYGIISRDQQTQLETKLAAWQNAAKPSYTLLYIIVAIAIVLLVVIIFTRRRKKSRPAEPSPET
;
A
#
# COMPACT_ATOMS: atom_id res chain seq x y z
N MET A 1 -36.61 91.73 -43.80
CA MET A 1 -36.98 90.34 -43.67
C MET A 1 -35.92 89.35 -44.17
N LYS A 2 -35.16 89.61 -45.26
CA LYS A 2 -34.13 88.68 -45.80
C LYS A 2 -32.98 88.42 -44.85
N TYR A 3 -32.52 89.35 -44.05
CA TYR A 3 -31.43 89.20 -43.13
C TYR A 3 -31.80 88.47 -41.82
N LEU A 4 -33.04 88.43 -41.41
CA LEU A 4 -33.52 87.75 -40.26
C LEU A 4 -33.61 86.20 -40.49
N ILE A 5 -33.95 85.81 -41.72
CA ILE A 5 -33.99 84.39 -42.14
C ILE A 5 -32.59 83.82 -42.30
N LEU A 6 -31.61 84.62 -42.79
CA LEU A 6 -30.23 84.14 -42.92
C LEU A 6 -29.57 83.99 -41.55
N SER A 7 -29.81 84.82 -40.58
CA SER A 7 -29.34 84.75 -39.20
C SER A 7 -29.92 83.51 -38.48
N PHE A 8 -31.16 83.15 -38.71
CA PHE A 8 -31.87 82.03 -38.12
C PHE A 8 -31.31 80.66 -38.69
N MET A 9 -31.02 80.64 -40.03
CA MET A 9 -30.39 79.46 -40.66
C MET A 9 -28.95 79.23 -40.19
N LEU A 10 -28.13 80.27 -39.94
CA LEU A 10 -26.77 80.16 -39.40
C LEU A 10 -26.75 79.71 -37.93
N PHE A 11 -27.73 80.09 -37.15
CA PHE A 11 -27.84 79.58 -35.74
C PHE A 11 -28.32 78.14 -35.70
N PHE A 12 -29.13 77.66 -36.61
CA PHE A 12 -29.56 76.25 -36.64
C PHE A 12 -28.46 75.31 -37.19
N SER A 13 -27.69 75.78 -38.12
CA SER A 13 -26.55 74.98 -38.63
C SER A 13 -25.37 74.86 -37.61
N GLY A 14 -25.18 75.87 -36.77
CA GLY A 14 -24.17 75.85 -35.69
C GLY A 14 -24.55 74.90 -34.55
N THR A 15 -25.83 74.79 -34.20
CA THR A 15 -26.31 73.90 -33.16
C THR A 15 -26.29 72.45 -33.61
N LEU A 16 -26.57 72.11 -34.86
CA LEU A 16 -26.50 70.78 -35.41
C LEU A 16 -25.01 70.25 -35.45
N ALA A 17 -24.06 71.11 -35.94
CA ALA A 17 -22.63 70.70 -35.97
C ALA A 17 -22.06 70.55 -34.57
N ALA A 18 -22.45 71.32 -33.55
CA ALA A 18 -22.05 71.17 -32.18
C ALA A 18 -22.63 69.93 -31.53
N GLN A 19 -23.80 69.51 -31.91
CA GLN A 19 -24.44 68.28 -31.40
C GLN A 19 -23.82 67.06 -32.03
N GLU A 20 -23.54 67.02 -33.34
CA GLU A 20 -22.83 65.92 -34.01
C GLU A 20 -21.41 65.71 -33.43
N GLN A 21 -20.70 66.76 -33.09
CA GLN A 21 -19.40 66.71 -32.47
C GLN A 21 -19.46 66.16 -31.02
N SER A 22 -20.52 66.49 -30.28
CA SER A 22 -20.78 65.94 -28.95
C SER A 22 -21.08 64.44 -29.02
N ASP A 23 -21.95 64.03 -29.94
CA ASP A 23 -22.35 62.64 -30.13
C ASP A 23 -21.18 61.75 -30.54
N TYR A 24 -20.30 62.21 -31.43
CA TYR A 24 -19.07 61.54 -31.78
C TYR A 24 -18.13 61.32 -30.60
N LEU A 25 -17.97 62.31 -29.71
CA LEU A 25 -17.12 62.19 -28.50
C LEU A 25 -17.69 61.20 -27.51
N ILE A 26 -19.02 61.12 -27.33
CA ILE A 26 -19.67 60.11 -26.48
C ILE A 26 -19.42 58.71 -27.00
N VAL A 27 -19.65 58.47 -28.29
CA VAL A 27 -19.40 57.15 -28.93
C VAL A 27 -17.94 56.74 -28.80
N LYS A 28 -17.00 57.62 -29.09
CA LYS A 28 -15.55 57.36 -28.97
C LYS A 28 -15.16 57.06 -27.51
N SER A 29 -15.62 57.84 -26.56
CA SER A 29 -15.34 57.63 -25.13
C SER A 29 -15.89 56.28 -24.62
N PHE A 30 -17.09 55.88 -25.07
CA PHE A 30 -17.64 54.57 -24.75
C PHE A 30 -16.78 53.43 -25.32
N GLN A 31 -16.40 53.52 -26.62
CA GLN A 31 -15.55 52.51 -27.27
C GLN A 31 -14.19 52.35 -26.58
N GLU A 32 -13.54 53.47 -26.25
CA GLU A 32 -12.24 53.44 -25.54
C GLU A 32 -12.36 52.81 -24.16
N LYS A 33 -13.41 53.17 -23.37
CA LYS A 33 -13.66 52.57 -22.06
C LYS A 33 -14.00 51.07 -22.16
N ALA A 34 -14.85 50.68 -23.10
CA ALA A 34 -15.21 49.29 -23.32
C ALA A 34 -13.99 48.44 -23.73
N ALA A 35 -13.15 48.94 -24.66
CA ALA A 35 -11.92 48.26 -25.06
C ALA A 35 -10.93 48.14 -23.92
N SER A 36 -10.78 49.20 -23.10
CA SER A 36 -9.94 49.16 -21.90
C SER A 36 -10.41 48.13 -20.90
N LEU A 37 -11.72 48.12 -20.59
CA LEU A 37 -12.32 47.13 -19.68
C LEU A 37 -12.18 45.70 -20.20
N LYS A 38 -12.44 45.46 -21.48
CA LYS A 38 -12.22 44.14 -22.12
C LYS A 38 -10.82 43.62 -21.88
N THR A 39 -9.80 44.44 -22.15
CA THR A 39 -8.39 44.10 -21.95
C THR A 39 -8.07 43.83 -20.49
N ARG A 40 -8.63 44.60 -19.57
CA ARG A 40 -8.44 44.41 -18.13
C ARG A 40 -9.06 43.13 -17.62
N ILE A 41 -10.30 42.84 -17.99
CA ILE A 41 -11.03 41.61 -17.63
C ILE A 41 -10.28 40.39 -18.13
N ASP A 42 -9.78 40.42 -19.38
CA ASP A 42 -9.02 39.33 -19.97
C ASP A 42 -7.68 39.06 -19.20
N ARG A 43 -7.13 40.09 -18.57
CA ARG A 43 -5.89 40.05 -17.77
C ARG A 43 -6.10 39.90 -16.25
N ALA A 44 -7.35 39.85 -15.78
CA ALA A 44 -7.62 39.71 -14.36
C ALA A 44 -6.92 38.50 -13.78
N ALA A 45 -6.13 38.69 -12.72
CA ALA A 45 -5.29 37.70 -12.07
C ALA A 45 -5.77 37.34 -10.65
N SER A 46 -6.71 38.08 -10.09
CA SER A 46 -7.27 37.88 -8.75
C SER A 46 -8.77 38.10 -8.72
N VAL A 47 -9.47 37.51 -7.75
CA VAL A 47 -10.89 37.78 -7.49
C VAL A 47 -11.10 39.27 -7.21
N GLN A 48 -10.15 39.96 -6.58
CA GLN A 48 -10.19 41.39 -6.32
C GLN A 48 -10.18 42.23 -7.63
N ASP A 49 -9.41 41.76 -8.65
CA ASP A 49 -9.45 42.42 -9.95
C ASP A 49 -10.85 42.33 -10.60
N CYS A 50 -11.48 41.14 -10.51
CA CYS A 50 -12.84 40.93 -11.03
C CYS A 50 -13.88 41.79 -10.29
N ILE A 51 -13.76 41.97 -8.98
CA ILE A 51 -14.60 42.87 -8.18
C ILE A 51 -14.47 44.32 -8.67
N GLN A 52 -13.24 44.79 -8.87
CA GLN A 52 -12.97 46.14 -9.36
C GLN A 52 -13.49 46.34 -10.78
N ASP A 53 -13.34 45.37 -11.65
CA ASP A 53 -13.81 45.45 -13.03
C ASP A 53 -15.35 45.39 -13.12
N SER A 54 -16.01 44.62 -12.22
CA SER A 54 -17.46 44.65 -12.04
C SER A 54 -17.97 46.07 -11.66
N ALA A 55 -17.33 46.71 -10.70
CA ALA A 55 -17.64 48.06 -10.29
C ALA A 55 -17.46 49.07 -11.43
N ARG A 56 -16.46 48.90 -12.28
CA ARG A 56 -16.20 49.75 -13.44
C ARG A 56 -17.20 49.53 -14.58
N ILE A 57 -17.68 48.32 -14.80
CA ILE A 57 -18.78 48.04 -15.73
C ILE A 57 -20.03 48.76 -15.24
N ALA A 58 -20.37 48.62 -13.95
CA ALA A 58 -21.54 49.31 -13.38
C ALA A 58 -21.44 50.84 -13.48
N GLU A 59 -20.26 51.42 -13.27
CA GLU A 59 -20.01 52.85 -13.45
C GLU A 59 -20.13 53.25 -14.92
N MET A 60 -19.64 52.45 -15.86
CA MET A 60 -19.78 52.69 -17.29
C MET A 60 -21.27 52.64 -17.71
N GLU A 61 -22.03 51.67 -17.23
CA GLU A 61 -23.49 51.59 -17.42
C GLU A 61 -24.20 52.86 -16.92
N ARG A 62 -23.87 53.29 -15.71
CA ARG A 62 -24.47 54.46 -15.09
C ARG A 62 -24.18 55.76 -15.89
N VAL A 63 -22.93 55.90 -16.35
CA VAL A 63 -22.48 57.11 -17.06
C VAL A 63 -23.11 57.20 -18.46
N PHE A 64 -23.24 56.08 -19.17
CA PHE A 64 -23.72 56.06 -20.55
C PHE A 64 -25.18 55.66 -20.69
N ALA A 65 -25.93 55.43 -19.60
CA ALA A 65 -27.34 55.10 -19.61
C ALA A 65 -28.20 56.16 -20.32
N PRO A 66 -27.95 57.49 -20.16
CA PRO A 66 -28.72 58.53 -20.86
C PRO A 66 -28.56 58.47 -22.39
N ASP A 67 -27.44 58.01 -22.88
CA ASP A 67 -27.04 58.01 -24.28
C ASP A 67 -27.32 56.67 -24.99
N THR A 68 -28.07 55.77 -24.36
CA THR A 68 -28.30 54.37 -24.84
C THR A 68 -28.83 54.33 -26.28
N ASN A 69 -29.77 55.20 -26.66
CA ASN A 69 -30.35 55.26 -28.00
C ASN A 69 -29.29 55.64 -29.05
N LEU A 70 -28.47 56.65 -28.74
CA LEU A 70 -27.38 57.11 -29.60
C LEU A 70 -26.39 55.96 -29.81
N LEU A 71 -25.93 55.32 -28.71
CA LEU A 71 -24.92 54.26 -28.75
C LEU A 71 -25.43 52.98 -29.45
N ASN A 72 -26.70 52.62 -29.28
CA ASN A 72 -27.27 51.46 -29.98
C ASN A 72 -27.33 51.67 -31.51
N ASN A 73 -27.45 52.90 -31.97
CA ASN A 73 -27.52 53.21 -33.41
C ASN A 73 -26.18 53.53 -34.05
N ALA A 74 -25.23 54.01 -33.24
CA ALA A 74 -23.92 54.45 -33.74
C ALA A 74 -22.81 53.39 -33.68
N LEU A 75 -22.97 52.35 -32.81
CA LEU A 75 -21.96 51.30 -32.61
C LEU A 75 -22.12 50.15 -33.63
N TYR A 76 -21.00 49.70 -34.19
CA TYR A 76 -20.90 48.53 -35.05
C TYR A 76 -19.55 47.82 -34.78
N PRO A 77 -19.49 46.48 -34.82
CA PRO A 77 -20.53 45.49 -35.12
C PRO A 77 -21.48 45.19 -33.94
N GLU A 78 -21.09 45.50 -32.69
CA GLU A 78 -21.89 45.28 -31.48
C GLU A 78 -22.53 46.61 -31.01
N ASN A 79 -23.81 46.62 -30.74
CA ASN A 79 -24.48 47.77 -30.15
C ASN A 79 -24.18 47.90 -28.64
N TYR A 80 -24.66 48.97 -28.00
CA TYR A 80 -24.45 49.24 -26.55
C TYR A 80 -24.82 48.05 -25.69
N ASN A 81 -26.04 47.51 -25.86
CA ASN A 81 -26.49 46.37 -25.05
C ASN A 81 -25.70 45.10 -25.27
N GLN A 82 -25.29 44.81 -26.51
CA GLN A 82 -24.44 43.67 -26.85
C GLN A 82 -23.03 43.82 -26.28
N THR A 83 -22.46 45.03 -26.32
CA THR A 83 -21.13 45.32 -25.74
C THR A 83 -21.13 45.08 -24.22
N LEU A 84 -22.16 45.58 -23.51
CA LEU A 84 -22.31 45.35 -22.08
C LEU A 84 -22.49 43.86 -21.73
N ALA A 85 -23.39 43.18 -22.45
CA ALA A 85 -23.58 41.75 -22.29
C ALA A 85 -22.27 40.95 -22.52
N SER A 86 -21.47 41.35 -23.51
CA SER A 86 -20.16 40.78 -23.79
C SER A 86 -19.18 41.02 -22.64
N LEU A 87 -19.15 42.23 -22.05
CA LEU A 87 -18.30 42.53 -20.87
C LEU A 87 -18.73 41.74 -19.65
N HIS A 88 -20.01 41.61 -19.34
CA HIS A 88 -20.50 40.77 -18.24
C HIS A 88 -20.19 39.31 -18.43
N SER A 89 -20.36 38.76 -19.65
CA SER A 89 -20.03 37.39 -19.96
C SER A 89 -18.51 37.12 -19.78
N ARG A 90 -17.67 38.03 -20.27
CA ARG A 90 -16.20 37.94 -20.09
C ARG A 90 -15.82 38.02 -18.63
N LEU A 91 -16.43 38.91 -17.85
CA LEU A 91 -16.19 39.02 -16.42
C LEU A 91 -16.57 37.74 -15.68
N SER A 92 -17.68 37.11 -16.01
CA SER A 92 -18.10 35.84 -15.44
C SER A 92 -17.09 34.74 -15.74
N ILE A 93 -16.60 34.64 -16.97
CA ILE A 93 -15.58 33.68 -17.38
C ILE A 93 -14.25 33.94 -16.63
N ALA A 94 -13.83 35.20 -16.55
CA ALA A 94 -12.64 35.61 -15.82
C ALA A 94 -12.73 35.26 -14.33
N TRP A 95 -13.91 35.52 -13.73
CA TRP A 95 -14.20 35.23 -12.34
C TRP A 95 -14.04 33.74 -12.04
N HIS A 96 -14.72 32.87 -12.80
CA HIS A 96 -14.57 31.39 -12.60
C HIS A 96 -13.15 30.91 -12.79
N ARG A 97 -12.44 31.45 -13.79
CA ARG A 97 -11.02 31.10 -14.01
C ARG A 97 -10.17 31.45 -12.79
N VAL A 98 -10.31 32.67 -12.27
CA VAL A 98 -9.50 33.16 -11.15
C VAL A 98 -9.85 32.43 -9.86
N GLU A 99 -11.13 32.21 -9.57
CA GLU A 99 -11.61 31.46 -8.42
C GLU A 99 -11.06 30.01 -8.41
N SER A 100 -11.05 29.36 -9.57
CA SER A 100 -10.43 28.02 -9.72
C SER A 100 -8.93 28.06 -9.42
N ILE A 101 -8.21 29.04 -9.98
CA ILE A 101 -6.76 29.19 -9.74
C ILE A 101 -6.45 29.46 -8.27
N GLU A 102 -7.20 30.33 -7.59
CA GLU A 102 -7.00 30.63 -6.16
C GLU A 102 -7.33 29.41 -5.28
N SER A 103 -8.39 28.65 -5.60
CA SER A 103 -8.73 27.41 -4.92
C SER A 103 -7.63 26.35 -5.09
N GLU A 104 -7.15 26.13 -6.31
CA GLU A 104 -6.07 25.22 -6.59
C GLU A 104 -4.77 25.64 -5.89
N ALA A 105 -4.43 26.93 -5.87
CA ALA A 105 -3.27 27.46 -5.17
C ALA A 105 -3.35 27.21 -3.67
N SER A 106 -4.54 27.37 -3.07
CA SER A 106 -4.79 27.07 -1.65
C SER A 106 -4.62 25.58 -1.35
N GLN A 107 -5.17 24.70 -2.20
CA GLN A 107 -4.99 23.25 -2.05
C GLN A 107 -3.51 22.84 -2.16
N ILE A 108 -2.79 23.38 -3.14
CA ILE A 108 -1.35 23.13 -3.30
C ILE A 108 -0.58 23.56 -2.06
N SER A 109 -0.89 24.73 -1.48
CA SER A 109 -0.25 25.20 -0.25
C SER A 109 -0.56 24.28 0.94
N GLY A 110 -1.79 23.81 1.07
CA GLY A 110 -2.18 22.82 2.10
C GLY A 110 -1.43 21.50 1.96
N LEU A 111 -1.34 20.97 0.74
CA LEU A 111 -0.58 19.76 0.45
C LEU A 111 0.92 19.93 0.73
N GLN A 112 1.49 21.09 0.41
CA GLN A 112 2.88 21.38 0.73
C GLN A 112 3.15 21.35 2.24
N GLY A 113 2.25 21.93 3.04
CA GLY A 113 2.35 21.86 4.50
C GLY A 113 2.31 20.43 5.05
N GLN A 114 1.45 19.57 4.47
CA GLN A 114 1.39 18.15 4.83
C GLN A 114 2.67 17.40 4.44
N LEU A 115 3.26 17.70 3.28
CA LEU A 115 4.53 17.13 2.84
C LEU A 115 5.67 17.48 3.78
N ASP A 116 5.76 18.74 4.21
CA ASP A 116 6.79 19.19 5.15
C ASP A 116 6.62 18.53 6.53
N GLN A 117 5.38 18.35 7.01
CA GLN A 117 5.11 17.61 8.24
C GLN A 117 5.52 16.13 8.14
N LEU A 118 5.21 15.46 7.02
CA LEU A 118 5.61 14.07 6.78
C LEU A 118 7.14 13.94 6.73
N SER A 119 7.82 14.84 6.05
CA SER A 119 9.29 14.87 6.01
C SER A 119 9.90 14.99 7.41
N SER A 120 9.43 15.95 8.21
CA SER A 120 9.89 16.13 9.60
C SER A 120 9.63 14.89 10.45
N ARG A 121 8.50 14.21 10.24
CA ARG A 121 8.17 12.96 10.94
C ARG A 121 9.13 11.83 10.55
N ILE A 122 9.48 11.71 9.26
CA ILE A 122 10.47 10.75 8.77
C ILE A 122 11.81 10.96 9.44
N ASP A 123 12.31 12.20 9.49
CA ASP A 123 13.58 12.53 10.11
C ASP A 123 13.59 12.21 11.61
N SER A 124 12.51 12.55 12.31
CA SER A 124 12.34 12.22 13.73
C SER A 124 12.33 10.72 13.99
N LEU A 125 11.60 9.95 13.17
CA LEU A 125 11.55 8.49 13.28
C LEU A 125 12.91 7.85 12.95
N ALA A 126 13.63 8.37 11.96
CA ALA A 126 14.97 7.90 11.61
C ALA A 126 15.96 8.10 12.77
N ASP A 127 15.96 9.27 13.43
CA ASP A 127 16.80 9.54 14.60
C ASP A 127 16.44 8.63 15.78
N GLN A 128 15.14 8.47 16.07
CA GLN A 128 14.69 7.55 17.12
C GLN A 128 15.12 6.10 16.83
N ASN A 129 14.94 5.63 15.60
CA ASN A 129 15.33 4.27 15.20
C ASN A 129 16.85 4.07 15.32
N ASN A 130 17.68 5.05 14.94
CA ASN A 130 19.12 4.98 15.10
C ASN A 130 19.54 4.88 16.59
N LYS A 131 18.90 5.64 17.48
CA LYS A 131 19.12 5.55 18.93
C LYS A 131 18.72 4.20 19.50
N LEU A 132 17.59 3.64 19.04
CA LEU A 132 17.13 2.31 19.45
C LEU A 132 18.05 1.21 18.94
N MET A 133 18.54 1.30 17.69
CA MET A 133 19.53 0.35 17.13
C MET A 133 20.84 0.36 17.93
N ALA A 134 21.35 1.53 18.27
CA ALA A 134 22.55 1.64 19.12
C ALA A 134 22.32 1.02 20.51
N SER A 135 21.15 1.24 21.13
CA SER A 135 20.79 0.62 22.41
C SER A 135 20.69 -0.89 22.30
N LEU A 136 20.13 -1.39 21.21
CA LEU A 136 20.01 -2.83 20.93
C LEU A 136 21.38 -3.50 20.77
N ASP A 137 22.33 -2.89 20.07
CA ASP A 137 23.70 -3.37 19.94
C ASP A 137 24.40 -3.48 21.30
N ILE A 138 24.26 -2.44 22.16
CA ILE A 138 24.82 -2.47 23.51
C ILE A 138 24.19 -3.58 24.36
N MET A 139 22.87 -3.72 24.34
CA MET A 139 22.15 -4.73 25.12
C MET A 139 22.40 -6.15 24.62
N SER A 140 22.50 -6.37 23.30
CA SER A 140 22.79 -7.68 22.73
C SER A 140 24.16 -8.21 23.18
N LYS A 141 25.14 -7.34 23.30
CA LYS A 141 26.47 -7.66 23.83
C LYS A 141 26.46 -7.98 25.33
N ALA A 142 25.47 -7.47 26.09
CA ALA A 142 25.34 -7.69 27.53
C ALA A 142 24.54 -8.94 27.94
N ILE A 143 23.89 -9.63 27.00
CA ILE A 143 22.87 -10.69 27.24
C ILE A 143 23.41 -11.99 27.82
N VAL A 144 24.69 -12.20 27.88
CA VAL A 144 25.24 -13.49 28.33
C VAL A 144 24.84 -13.88 29.77
N LYS A 145 24.13 -13.04 30.54
CA LYS A 145 23.94 -13.27 31.98
C LYS A 145 22.57 -13.06 32.64
N ASN A 146 21.47 -12.59 32.00
CA ASN A 146 20.28 -12.32 32.82
C ASN A 146 18.92 -12.32 32.07
N THR A 147 17.91 -13.05 32.57
CA THR A 147 16.53 -13.15 32.02
C THR A 147 15.81 -11.80 31.90
N ARG A 148 16.05 -10.88 32.84
CA ARG A 148 15.49 -9.51 32.80
C ARG A 148 15.99 -8.69 31.61
N THR A 149 17.22 -8.93 31.16
CA THR A 149 17.78 -8.30 29.96
C THR A 149 17.11 -8.81 28.68
N MET A 150 16.71 -10.06 28.66
CA MET A 150 15.98 -10.68 27.53
C MET A 150 14.61 -10.02 27.31
N ASP A 151 13.84 -9.78 28.38
CA ASP A 151 12.51 -9.15 28.26
C ASP A 151 12.64 -7.68 27.82
N SER A 152 13.63 -6.97 28.36
CA SER A 152 13.94 -5.60 27.92
C SER A 152 14.37 -5.55 26.45
N LEU A 153 15.14 -6.51 25.99
CA LEU A 153 15.55 -6.63 24.60
C LEU A 153 14.36 -6.91 23.67
N ARG A 154 13.49 -7.84 24.03
CA ARG A 154 12.26 -8.12 23.28
C ARG A 154 11.38 -6.89 23.15
N HIS A 155 11.23 -6.12 24.23
CA HIS A 155 10.50 -4.87 24.21
C HIS A 155 11.16 -3.86 23.26
N LEU A 156 12.49 -3.73 23.32
CA LEU A 156 13.25 -2.82 22.45
C LEU A 156 13.10 -3.19 20.97
N VAL A 157 13.21 -4.50 20.64
CA VAL A 157 12.98 -5.02 19.28
C VAL A 157 11.59 -4.67 18.81
N PHE A 158 10.57 -4.89 19.63
CA PHE A 158 9.18 -4.56 19.29
C PHE A 158 8.99 -3.05 19.00
N VAL A 159 9.53 -2.18 19.85
CA VAL A 159 9.45 -0.71 19.67
C VAL A 159 10.19 -0.29 18.40
N LEU A 160 11.37 -0.85 18.15
CA LEU A 160 12.16 -0.56 16.95
C LEU A 160 11.44 -1.00 15.67
N GLN A 161 10.92 -2.23 15.62
CA GLN A 161 10.15 -2.71 14.47
C GLN A 161 8.91 -1.85 14.18
N ARG A 162 8.23 -1.39 15.24
CA ARG A 162 7.12 -0.47 15.08
C ARG A 162 7.57 0.86 14.47
N GLY A 163 8.65 1.45 15.00
CA GLY A 163 9.21 2.71 14.50
C GLY A 163 9.68 2.61 13.05
N LEU A 164 10.30 1.48 12.68
CA LEU A 164 10.72 1.21 11.30
C LEU A 164 9.50 1.16 10.35
N ARG A 165 8.45 0.44 10.69
CA ARG A 165 7.22 0.38 9.89
C ARG A 165 6.52 1.73 9.74
N GLU A 166 6.43 2.51 10.83
CA GLU A 166 5.84 3.85 10.79
C GLU A 166 6.63 4.78 9.86
N ARG A 167 7.95 4.71 9.91
CA ARG A 167 8.84 5.47 9.02
C ARG A 167 8.67 5.04 7.56
N ASP A 168 8.70 3.72 7.29
CA ASP A 168 8.55 3.18 5.95
C ASP A 168 7.21 3.62 5.33
N ALA A 169 6.12 3.55 6.10
CA ALA A 169 4.81 4.03 5.68
C ALA A 169 4.80 5.54 5.37
N ALA A 170 5.48 6.36 6.19
CA ALA A 170 5.57 7.80 5.98
C ALA A 170 6.39 8.16 4.73
N ILE A 171 7.51 7.46 4.47
CA ILE A 171 8.34 7.65 3.27
C ILE A 171 7.51 7.36 2.01
N PHE A 172 6.81 6.24 1.97
CA PHE A 172 6.00 5.89 0.82
C PHE A 172 4.78 6.81 0.65
N ALA A 173 4.13 7.25 1.74
CA ALA A 173 3.04 8.21 1.67
C ALA A 173 3.52 9.57 1.11
N LEU A 174 4.71 10.04 1.52
CA LEU A 174 5.33 11.23 0.96
C LEU A 174 5.63 11.07 -0.52
N THR A 175 6.19 9.94 -0.93
CA THR A 175 6.51 9.64 -2.33
C THR A 175 5.24 9.58 -3.19
N ASP A 176 4.19 8.87 -2.73
CA ASP A 176 2.88 8.82 -3.40
C ASP A 176 2.28 10.21 -3.59
N SER A 177 2.29 11.04 -2.54
CA SER A 177 1.75 12.39 -2.59
C SER A 177 2.49 13.27 -3.61
N LEU A 178 3.82 13.14 -3.72
CA LEU A 178 4.60 13.85 -4.73
C LEU A 178 4.24 13.42 -6.16
N PHE A 179 4.10 12.13 -6.41
CA PHE A 179 3.71 11.65 -7.73
C PHE A 179 2.26 11.99 -8.10
N VAL A 180 1.33 11.97 -7.15
CA VAL A 180 -0.05 12.41 -7.36
C VAL A 180 -0.09 13.89 -7.70
N THR A 181 0.66 14.73 -6.97
CA THR A 181 0.67 16.19 -7.17
C THR A 181 1.28 16.61 -8.51
N TYR A 182 2.35 15.96 -8.95
CA TYR A 182 3.09 16.36 -10.14
C TYR A 182 2.82 15.49 -11.38
N GLY A 183 2.02 14.45 -11.25
CA GLY A 183 1.60 13.54 -12.31
C GLY A 183 2.24 12.16 -12.27
N ASN A 184 1.45 11.15 -12.54
CA ASN A 184 1.86 9.74 -12.49
C ASN A 184 2.64 9.29 -13.72
N ASN A 185 2.49 9.97 -14.87
CA ASN A 185 3.17 9.59 -16.13
C ASN A 185 4.43 10.42 -16.35
N VAL A 186 5.50 9.97 -15.74
CA VAL A 186 6.82 10.63 -15.82
C VAL A 186 7.36 10.72 -17.24
N ALA A 187 7.07 9.72 -18.09
CA ALA A 187 7.61 9.66 -19.46
C ALA A 187 7.04 10.78 -20.36
N SER A 188 5.78 11.17 -20.15
CA SER A 188 5.11 12.25 -20.91
C SER A 188 5.07 13.59 -20.18
N MET A 189 5.76 13.70 -19.04
CA MET A 189 5.74 14.90 -18.20
C MET A 189 6.47 16.07 -18.87
N PRO A 190 5.88 17.29 -18.89
CA PRO A 190 6.57 18.49 -19.35
C PRO A 190 7.85 18.75 -18.57
N GLU A 191 8.88 19.27 -19.24
CA GLU A 191 10.21 19.51 -18.65
C GLU A 191 10.17 20.36 -17.39
N GLN A 192 9.31 21.37 -17.32
CA GLN A 192 9.17 22.24 -16.17
C GLN A 192 8.59 21.49 -14.96
N GLN A 193 7.57 20.64 -15.17
CA GLN A 193 7.00 19.82 -14.10
C GLN A 193 8.00 18.76 -13.63
N ARG A 194 8.77 18.18 -14.55
CA ARG A 194 9.86 17.24 -14.23
C ARG A 194 10.89 17.89 -13.31
N LYS A 195 11.37 19.11 -13.64
CA LYS A 195 12.31 19.85 -12.78
C LYS A 195 11.75 20.16 -11.41
N MET A 196 10.48 20.55 -11.33
CA MET A 196 9.82 20.78 -10.04
C MET A 196 9.71 19.50 -9.19
N LEU A 197 9.32 18.39 -9.79
CA LEU A 197 9.24 17.09 -9.11
C LEU A 197 10.63 16.64 -8.62
N VAL A 198 11.65 16.67 -9.46
CA VAL A 198 13.04 16.36 -9.09
C VAL A 198 13.48 17.23 -7.91
N GLY A 199 13.30 18.56 -7.99
CA GLY A 199 13.68 19.46 -6.91
C GLY A 199 12.94 19.19 -5.58
N ARG A 200 11.71 18.66 -5.63
CA ARG A 200 10.97 18.24 -4.41
C ARG A 200 11.49 16.91 -3.87
N LEU A 201 11.70 15.92 -4.74
CA LEU A 201 12.27 14.63 -4.34
C LEU A 201 13.65 14.80 -3.68
N GLU A 202 14.49 15.66 -4.23
CA GLU A 202 15.80 15.96 -3.66
C GLU A 202 15.72 16.75 -2.34
N ARG A 203 14.82 17.72 -2.23
CA ARG A 203 14.62 18.48 -0.99
C ARG A 203 14.21 17.59 0.17
N HIS A 204 13.41 16.57 -0.08
CA HIS A 204 12.95 15.63 0.94
C HIS A 204 13.85 14.39 1.07
N GLY A 205 14.95 14.31 0.31
CA GLY A 205 15.89 13.21 0.38
C GLY A 205 15.23 11.83 0.18
N ILE A 206 14.31 11.70 -0.80
CA ILE A 206 13.46 10.51 -0.93
C ILE A 206 14.30 9.25 -1.17
N ILE A 207 15.28 9.29 -2.07
CA ILE A 207 16.12 8.12 -2.37
C ILE A 207 16.96 7.73 -1.16
N GLU A 208 17.57 8.72 -0.50
CA GLU A 208 18.38 8.55 0.71
C GLU A 208 17.54 7.97 1.87
N ASN A 209 16.30 8.44 2.03
CA ASN A 209 15.38 7.96 3.05
C ASN A 209 14.94 6.50 2.79
N ILE A 210 14.64 6.14 1.54
CA ILE A 210 14.29 4.76 1.16
C ILE A 210 15.51 3.84 1.37
N LEU A 211 16.70 4.26 0.94
CA LEU A 211 17.93 3.50 1.12
C LEU A 211 18.25 3.31 2.61
N GLY A 212 18.16 4.38 3.40
CA GLY A 212 18.36 4.34 4.85
C GLY A 212 17.37 3.42 5.54
N ALA A 213 16.11 3.43 5.09
CA ALA A 213 15.07 2.54 5.58
C ALA A 213 15.39 1.06 5.32
N ALA A 214 15.74 0.73 4.10
CA ALA A 214 16.10 -0.64 3.72
C ALA A 214 17.35 -1.14 4.49
N LYS A 215 18.40 -0.30 4.60
CA LYS A 215 19.61 -0.62 5.37
C LYS A 215 19.33 -0.87 6.86
N GLN A 216 18.46 -0.08 7.50
CA GLN A 216 18.13 -0.28 8.92
C GLN A 216 17.30 -1.55 9.13
N ASN A 217 16.38 -1.87 8.23
CA ASN A 217 15.62 -3.12 8.28
C ASN A 217 16.53 -4.33 8.08
N LEU A 218 17.47 -4.29 7.14
CA LEU A 218 18.49 -5.31 6.94
C LEU A 218 19.36 -5.49 8.20
N ALA A 219 19.87 -4.40 8.75
CA ALA A 219 20.70 -4.43 9.96
C ALA A 219 19.97 -5.04 11.17
N LEU A 220 18.65 -4.80 11.29
CA LEU A 220 17.85 -5.43 12.35
C LEU A 220 17.80 -6.96 12.22
N VAL A 221 17.64 -7.48 11.00
CA VAL A 221 17.65 -8.93 10.74
C VAL A 221 19.02 -9.55 11.07
N GLU A 222 20.11 -8.85 10.76
CA GLU A 222 21.48 -9.36 10.94
C GLU A 222 21.97 -9.29 12.38
N SER A 223 21.58 -8.25 13.11
CA SER A 223 22.13 -7.95 14.44
C SER A 223 21.37 -8.57 15.60
N THR A 224 20.19 -9.17 15.38
CA THR A 224 19.27 -9.52 16.46
C THR A 224 18.68 -10.91 16.32
N GLN A 225 18.59 -11.64 17.45
CA GLN A 225 17.77 -12.86 17.50
C GLN A 225 16.30 -12.48 17.56
N LEU A 226 15.65 -12.55 16.41
CA LEU A 226 14.23 -12.25 16.25
C LEU A 226 13.38 -13.45 16.70
N THR A 227 12.22 -13.15 17.33
CA THR A 227 11.23 -14.18 17.64
C THR A 227 10.54 -14.66 16.36
N SER A 228 9.84 -15.80 16.42
CA SER A 228 9.07 -16.31 15.27
C SER A 228 8.06 -15.28 14.72
N ARG A 229 7.39 -14.53 15.60
CA ARG A 229 6.49 -13.46 15.19
C ARG A 229 7.24 -12.34 14.49
N ASP A 230 8.38 -11.92 15.04
CA ASP A 230 9.20 -10.84 14.47
C ASP A 230 9.74 -11.21 13.09
N LEU A 231 10.19 -12.48 12.92
CA LEU A 231 10.65 -12.99 11.64
C LEU A 231 9.56 -12.97 10.57
N VAL A 232 8.39 -13.50 10.89
CA VAL A 232 7.25 -13.50 9.97
C VAL A 232 6.82 -12.07 9.60
N GLN A 233 6.78 -11.17 10.58
CA GLN A 233 6.50 -9.75 10.34
C GLN A 233 7.55 -9.09 9.45
N MET A 234 8.83 -9.42 9.66
CA MET A 234 9.94 -8.86 8.90
C MET A 234 9.90 -9.30 7.42
N VAL A 235 9.60 -10.57 7.16
CA VAL A 235 9.40 -11.07 5.80
C VAL A 235 8.23 -10.35 5.13
N LYS A 236 7.09 -10.21 5.83
CA LYS A 236 5.93 -9.51 5.29
C LYS A 236 6.20 -8.02 5.01
N GLN A 237 6.87 -7.34 5.95
CA GLN A 237 7.28 -5.95 5.78
C GLN A 237 8.21 -5.77 4.58
N GLN A 238 9.15 -6.69 4.39
CA GLN A 238 10.06 -6.66 3.25
C GLN A 238 9.32 -6.84 1.92
N GLN A 239 8.36 -7.79 1.85
CA GLN A 239 7.54 -7.99 0.67
C GLN A 239 6.76 -6.71 0.31
N GLU A 240 6.06 -6.10 1.27
CA GLU A 240 5.31 -4.86 1.08
C GLU A 240 6.22 -3.69 0.68
N PHE A 241 7.41 -3.61 1.23
CA PHE A 241 8.41 -2.60 0.87
C PHE A 241 8.91 -2.80 -0.56
N SER A 242 9.20 -4.05 -0.94
CA SER A 242 9.63 -4.41 -2.30
C SER A 242 8.56 -4.11 -3.34
N GLU A 243 7.31 -4.50 -3.09
CA GLU A 243 6.17 -4.20 -3.98
C GLU A 243 6.03 -2.69 -4.23
N ARG A 244 6.15 -1.88 -3.18
CA ARG A 244 6.11 -0.42 -3.31
C ARG A 244 7.32 0.11 -4.08
N TRP A 245 8.52 -0.41 -3.80
CA TRP A 245 9.71 -0.04 -4.54
C TRP A 245 9.61 -0.39 -6.02
N ASP A 246 9.06 -1.55 -6.36
CA ASP A 246 8.84 -1.98 -7.75
C ASP A 246 7.87 -1.05 -8.50
N ALA A 247 6.93 -0.42 -7.78
CA ALA A 247 6.05 0.60 -8.34
C ALA A 247 6.75 1.96 -8.54
N PHE A 248 7.69 2.35 -7.66
CA PHE A 248 8.35 3.68 -7.67
C PHE A 248 9.71 3.71 -8.35
N GLY A 249 10.52 2.69 -8.16
CA GLY A 249 11.90 2.63 -8.65
C GLY A 249 12.03 2.92 -10.15
N PRO A 250 11.22 2.32 -11.03
CA PRO A 250 11.25 2.63 -12.48
C PRO A 250 10.90 4.08 -12.79
N ARG A 251 9.98 4.69 -12.02
CA ARG A 251 9.62 6.11 -12.20
C ARG A 251 10.76 7.04 -11.79
N LEU A 252 11.42 6.75 -10.67
CA LEU A 252 12.62 7.45 -10.23
C LEU A 252 13.75 7.28 -11.24
N SER A 253 14.01 6.07 -11.74
CA SER A 253 15.00 5.83 -12.79
C SER A 253 14.72 6.67 -14.04
N THR A 254 13.47 6.78 -14.46
CA THR A 254 13.08 7.61 -15.62
C THR A 254 13.29 9.10 -15.35
N LEU A 255 13.05 9.58 -14.13
CA LEU A 255 13.29 10.97 -13.75
C LEU A 255 14.77 11.34 -13.79
N TYR A 256 15.65 10.42 -13.40
CA TYR A 256 17.08 10.65 -13.20
C TYR A 256 17.98 10.03 -14.29
N LEU A 257 17.41 9.66 -15.46
CA LEU A 257 18.14 9.01 -16.59
C LEU A 257 19.46 9.68 -17.03
N SER A 258 19.64 10.97 -16.73
CA SER A 258 20.87 11.72 -17.06
C SER A 258 21.82 11.94 -15.89
N GLN A 259 21.49 11.44 -14.69
CA GLN A 259 22.24 11.67 -13.46
C GLN A 259 22.83 10.35 -12.96
N ARG A 260 24.08 10.05 -13.37
CA ARG A 260 24.76 8.76 -13.07
C ARG A 260 24.85 8.45 -11.57
N GLU A 261 24.94 9.46 -10.72
CA GLU A 261 25.01 9.28 -9.27
C GLU A 261 23.66 8.77 -8.73
N ARG A 262 22.56 9.41 -9.13
CA ARG A 262 21.21 9.00 -8.74
C ARG A 262 20.82 7.62 -9.28
N GLU A 263 21.23 7.31 -10.52
CA GLU A 263 21.04 5.95 -11.06
C GLU A 263 21.78 4.88 -10.22
N ARG A 264 22.96 5.22 -9.69
CA ARG A 264 23.71 4.32 -8.80
C ARG A 264 22.99 4.12 -7.49
N GLU A 265 22.50 5.18 -6.86
CA GLU A 265 21.73 5.12 -5.62
C GLU A 265 20.45 4.30 -5.78
N ILE A 266 19.71 4.47 -6.86
CA ILE A 266 18.50 3.68 -7.17
C ILE A 266 18.85 2.19 -7.32
N LYS A 267 19.96 1.85 -7.97
CA LYS A 267 20.43 0.46 -8.04
C LYS A 267 20.86 -0.08 -6.68
N GLU A 268 21.50 0.74 -5.85
CA GLU A 268 21.86 0.38 -4.48
C GLU A 268 20.61 0.08 -3.64
N VAL A 269 19.56 0.91 -3.73
CA VAL A 269 18.28 0.64 -3.06
C VAL A 269 17.74 -0.74 -3.44
N HIS A 270 17.68 -1.03 -4.73
CA HIS A 270 17.21 -2.34 -5.20
C HIS A 270 18.06 -3.50 -4.65
N SER A 271 19.38 -3.34 -4.65
CA SER A 271 20.30 -4.34 -4.11
C SER A 271 20.07 -4.58 -2.63
N VAL A 272 19.95 -3.53 -1.83
CA VAL A 272 19.73 -3.64 -0.37
C VAL A 272 18.36 -4.24 -0.04
N ILE A 273 17.31 -3.89 -0.77
CA ILE A 273 15.99 -4.51 -0.59
C ILE A 273 16.03 -6.01 -0.90
N SER A 274 16.73 -6.41 -1.97
CA SER A 274 16.91 -7.82 -2.33
C SER A 274 17.70 -8.58 -1.27
N GLU A 275 18.79 -7.99 -0.78
CA GLU A 275 19.60 -8.57 0.29
C GLU A 275 18.81 -8.73 1.59
N TRP A 276 18.02 -7.70 1.97
CA TRP A 276 17.14 -7.79 3.11
C TRP A 276 16.13 -8.94 2.97
N GLY A 277 15.52 -9.11 1.78
CA GLY A 277 14.61 -10.23 1.51
C GLY A 277 15.28 -11.58 1.69
N GLN A 278 16.45 -11.77 1.09
CA GLN A 278 17.20 -13.01 1.22
C GLN A 278 17.59 -13.34 2.67
N LYS A 279 18.02 -12.34 3.44
CA LYS A 279 18.37 -12.50 4.85
C LYS A 279 17.14 -12.79 5.73
N ALA A 280 16.02 -12.08 5.51
CA ALA A 280 14.78 -12.30 6.24
C ALA A 280 14.21 -13.71 5.98
N ASP A 281 14.14 -14.13 4.72
CA ASP A 281 13.69 -15.47 4.34
C ASP A 281 14.61 -16.55 4.92
N SER A 282 15.93 -16.38 4.78
CA SER A 282 16.91 -17.32 5.33
C SER A 282 16.76 -17.45 6.84
N ALA A 283 16.61 -16.34 7.58
CA ALA A 283 16.42 -16.36 9.03
C ALA A 283 15.09 -17.03 9.44
N LEU A 284 14.00 -16.74 8.72
CA LEU A 284 12.70 -17.36 8.94
C LEU A 284 12.79 -18.89 8.77
N TRP A 285 13.23 -19.34 7.60
CA TRP A 285 13.25 -20.77 7.30
C TRP A 285 14.29 -21.55 8.09
N ALA A 286 15.42 -20.93 8.42
CA ALA A 286 16.38 -21.53 9.36
C ALA A 286 15.76 -21.75 10.75
N SER A 287 14.98 -20.77 11.25
CA SER A 287 14.28 -20.89 12.52
C SER A 287 13.20 -21.98 12.49
N VAL A 288 12.44 -22.10 11.38
CA VAL A 288 11.45 -23.17 11.22
C VAL A 288 12.14 -24.55 11.11
N ASN A 289 13.21 -24.67 10.31
CA ASN A 289 13.99 -25.92 10.20
C ASN A 289 14.56 -26.37 11.55
N SER A 290 14.99 -25.42 12.40
CA SER A 290 15.54 -25.74 13.71
C SER A 290 14.56 -26.44 14.65
N GLU A 291 13.25 -26.23 14.48
CA GLU A 291 12.21 -26.93 15.27
C GLU A 291 12.19 -28.44 14.98
N PHE A 292 12.51 -28.85 13.76
CA PHE A 292 12.61 -30.26 13.37
C PHE A 292 13.94 -30.88 13.78
N THR A 293 15.04 -30.20 13.47
CA THR A 293 16.39 -30.73 13.78
C THR A 293 16.65 -30.87 15.28
N THR A 294 16.13 -29.93 16.10
CA THR A 294 16.27 -29.99 17.57
C THR A 294 15.51 -31.17 18.16
N GLN A 295 14.48 -31.66 17.50
CA GLN A 295 13.68 -32.82 17.94
C GLN A 295 14.02 -34.11 17.18
N GLU A 296 15.13 -34.12 16.44
CA GLU A 296 15.60 -35.27 15.68
C GLU A 296 14.57 -35.82 14.68
N VAL A 297 13.75 -34.92 14.08
CA VAL A 297 12.79 -35.26 13.04
C VAL A 297 13.43 -34.99 11.68
N ASP A 298 13.59 -36.04 10.88
CA ASP A 298 14.28 -36.02 9.59
C ASP A 298 13.39 -35.52 8.46
N VAL A 299 13.10 -34.22 8.48
CA VAL A 299 12.43 -33.51 7.39
C VAL A 299 13.50 -32.89 6.48
N GLN A 300 13.36 -33.05 5.16
CA GLN A 300 14.30 -32.43 4.22
C GLN A 300 14.34 -30.91 4.44
N PRO A 301 15.54 -30.29 4.53
CA PRO A 301 15.66 -28.85 4.72
C PRO A 301 15.00 -28.06 3.61
N PHE A 302 14.43 -26.91 3.96
CA PHE A 302 13.69 -26.04 3.06
C PHE A 302 14.09 -24.57 3.28
N ALA A 303 13.99 -23.76 2.21
CA ALA A 303 14.35 -22.35 2.19
C ALA A 303 13.21 -21.45 1.66
N SER A 304 12.03 -22.03 1.39
CA SER A 304 10.85 -21.29 0.93
C SER A 304 9.55 -21.95 1.39
N ALA A 305 8.43 -21.24 1.30
CA ALA A 305 7.11 -21.75 1.63
C ALA A 305 6.76 -23.02 0.83
N ASP A 306 7.01 -23.01 -0.48
CA ASP A 306 6.70 -24.17 -1.34
C ASP A 306 7.56 -25.37 -1.03
N GLN A 307 8.84 -25.15 -0.73
CA GLN A 307 9.74 -26.22 -0.29
C GLN A 307 9.30 -26.78 1.07
N PHE A 308 8.92 -25.91 2.02
CA PHE A 308 8.38 -26.33 3.32
C PHE A 308 7.16 -27.23 3.17
N ILE A 309 6.16 -26.81 2.36
CA ILE A 309 4.96 -27.61 2.09
C ILE A 309 5.33 -28.95 1.45
N SER A 310 6.23 -28.93 0.47
CA SER A 310 6.68 -30.13 -0.24
C SER A 310 7.43 -31.10 0.68
N SER A 311 8.38 -30.58 1.47
CA SER A 311 9.19 -31.39 2.40
C SER A 311 8.32 -32.03 3.48
N LEU A 312 7.40 -31.27 4.06
CA LEU A 312 6.48 -31.78 5.08
C LEU A 312 5.48 -32.79 4.50
N SER A 313 4.95 -32.51 3.30
CA SER A 313 4.07 -33.43 2.59
C SER A 313 4.75 -34.76 2.31
N ASN A 314 5.99 -34.70 1.81
CA ASN A 314 6.77 -35.91 1.52
C ASN A 314 7.09 -36.68 2.81
N TYR A 315 7.43 -35.99 3.88
CA TYR A 315 7.64 -36.61 5.19
C TYR A 315 6.38 -37.35 5.67
N PHE A 316 5.20 -36.74 5.63
CA PHE A 316 3.95 -37.39 6.03
C PHE A 316 3.59 -38.56 5.12
N ASP A 317 3.83 -38.47 3.82
CA ASP A 317 3.56 -39.55 2.86
C ASP A 317 4.53 -40.74 3.12
N THR A 318 5.81 -40.46 3.41
CA THR A 318 6.81 -41.50 3.70
C THR A 318 6.47 -42.20 5.00
N GLU A 319 6.25 -41.44 6.09
CA GLU A 319 6.01 -42.02 7.41
C GLU A 319 4.64 -42.74 7.52
N GLY A 320 3.62 -42.21 6.86
CA GLY A 320 2.28 -42.79 6.78
C GLY A 320 2.20 -43.98 5.81
N GLY A 321 2.93 -43.89 4.69
CA GLY A 321 2.91 -44.86 3.58
C GLY A 321 3.86 -46.03 3.74
N ASP A 322 4.78 -46.02 4.69
CA ASP A 322 5.77 -47.09 4.89
C ASP A 322 5.08 -48.45 5.09
N SER A 323 5.06 -49.26 4.04
CA SER A 323 4.43 -50.60 4.06
C SER A 323 5.24 -51.62 4.87
N THR A 324 6.49 -51.32 5.20
CA THR A 324 7.38 -52.22 5.94
C THR A 324 7.30 -52.03 7.45
N ALA A 325 6.85 -50.82 7.89
CA ALA A 325 6.69 -50.50 9.31
C ALA A 325 5.37 -51.05 9.87
N SER A 326 5.44 -51.59 11.07
CA SER A 326 4.25 -52.00 11.80
C SER A 326 3.35 -50.78 12.15
N SER A 327 2.05 -51.02 12.38
CA SER A 327 1.16 -49.95 12.85
C SER A 327 1.62 -49.36 14.20
N ALA A 328 2.28 -50.16 15.04
CA ALA A 328 2.84 -49.70 16.30
C ALA A 328 4.05 -48.76 16.08
N ASP A 329 4.93 -49.04 15.14
CA ASP A 329 6.07 -48.19 14.80
C ASP A 329 5.57 -46.84 14.17
N LYS A 330 4.58 -46.92 13.27
CA LYS A 330 3.95 -45.71 12.72
C LYS A 330 3.32 -44.85 13.80
N ALA A 331 2.63 -45.47 14.76
CA ALA A 331 2.02 -44.77 15.89
C ALA A 331 3.08 -44.12 16.81
N ALA A 332 4.20 -44.80 17.06
CA ALA A 332 5.28 -44.28 17.86
C ALA A 332 5.94 -43.05 17.19
N ARG A 333 6.22 -43.11 15.87
CA ARG A 333 6.79 -41.98 15.09
C ARG A 333 5.78 -40.81 15.03
N LEU A 334 4.53 -41.10 14.78
CA LEU A 334 3.47 -40.09 14.79
C LEU A 334 3.36 -39.40 16.16
N HIS A 335 3.37 -40.18 17.23
CA HIS A 335 3.27 -39.64 18.59
C HIS A 335 4.48 -38.75 18.93
N HIS A 336 5.69 -39.17 18.53
CA HIS A 336 6.89 -38.36 18.66
C HIS A 336 6.77 -37.04 17.90
N PHE A 337 6.38 -37.07 16.63
CA PHE A 337 6.20 -35.89 15.80
C PHE A 337 5.13 -34.95 16.38
N LEU A 338 3.96 -35.47 16.76
CA LEU A 338 2.86 -34.66 17.30
C LEU A 338 3.22 -33.99 18.60
N ASN A 339 3.86 -34.69 19.53
CA ASN A 339 4.14 -34.17 20.86
C ASN A 339 5.37 -33.27 20.93
N ASN A 340 6.36 -33.51 20.09
CA ASN A 340 7.62 -32.78 20.18
C ASN A 340 7.75 -31.65 19.13
N VAL A 341 7.04 -31.75 17.99
CA VAL A 341 7.15 -30.76 16.90
C VAL A 341 5.80 -30.10 16.61
N TRP A 342 4.78 -30.90 16.26
CA TRP A 342 3.54 -30.32 15.74
C TRP A 342 2.78 -29.51 16.80
N ASN A 343 2.39 -30.15 17.89
CA ASN A 343 1.55 -29.49 18.90
C ASN A 343 2.28 -28.34 19.63
N PRO A 344 3.53 -28.47 20.09
CA PRO A 344 4.19 -27.39 20.81
C PRO A 344 4.67 -26.25 19.95
N SER A 345 4.94 -26.48 18.67
CA SER A 345 5.62 -25.51 17.82
C SER A 345 4.90 -25.27 16.49
N MET A 346 4.84 -26.27 15.59
CA MET A 346 4.33 -26.07 14.23
C MET A 346 2.85 -25.67 14.22
N GLY A 347 1.99 -26.48 14.81
CA GLY A 347 0.53 -26.26 14.79
C GLY A 347 0.07 -25.10 15.66
N SER A 348 0.73 -24.88 16.81
CA SER A 348 0.31 -23.86 17.80
C SER A 348 0.94 -22.48 17.55
N LYS A 349 2.11 -22.41 16.97
CA LYS A 349 2.91 -21.17 16.84
C LYS A 349 3.18 -20.80 15.38
N TRP A 350 3.84 -21.68 14.61
CA TRP A 350 4.31 -21.35 13.28
C TRP A 350 3.20 -21.30 12.23
N MET A 351 2.36 -22.33 12.11
CA MET A 351 1.30 -22.38 11.10
C MET A 351 0.33 -21.19 11.21
N PRO A 352 -0.19 -20.84 12.41
CA PRO A 352 -1.06 -19.66 12.54
C PRO A 352 -0.38 -18.36 12.11
N LEU A 353 0.92 -18.19 12.42
CA LEU A 353 1.69 -17.01 12.01
C LEU A 353 1.89 -16.98 10.49
N LEU A 354 2.42 -18.05 9.89
CA LEU A 354 2.69 -18.13 8.47
C LEU A 354 1.43 -17.90 7.62
N VAL A 355 0.28 -18.42 8.05
CA VAL A 355 -1.00 -18.23 7.37
C VAL A 355 -1.56 -16.82 7.59
N SER A 356 -1.51 -16.30 8.82
CA SER A 356 -2.07 -14.97 9.13
C SER A 356 -1.35 -13.83 8.41
N TYR A 357 -0.06 -14.00 8.13
CA TYR A 357 0.75 -13.05 7.37
C TYR A 357 0.81 -13.36 5.86
N GLY A 358 0.13 -14.42 5.40
CA GLY A 358 0.02 -14.78 3.99
C GLY A 358 1.30 -15.36 3.37
N ILE A 359 2.25 -15.85 4.19
CA ILE A 359 3.46 -16.55 3.72
C ILE A 359 3.08 -17.94 3.20
N ILE A 360 2.11 -18.58 3.85
CA ILE A 360 1.48 -19.84 3.44
C ILE A 360 0.01 -19.58 3.22
N SER A 361 -0.56 -20.11 2.14
CA SER A 361 -2.00 -20.01 1.88
C SER A 361 -2.81 -20.97 2.76
N ARG A 362 -4.10 -20.69 2.93
CA ARG A 362 -5.02 -21.59 3.63
C ARG A 362 -5.16 -22.94 2.94
N ASP A 363 -5.07 -22.97 1.62
CA ASP A 363 -5.15 -24.21 0.83
C ASP A 363 -3.92 -25.07 1.11
N GLN A 364 -2.72 -24.48 1.18
CA GLN A 364 -1.50 -25.18 1.55
C GLN A 364 -1.55 -25.72 3.00
N GLN A 365 -2.10 -24.94 3.93
CA GLN A 365 -2.35 -25.42 5.30
C GLN A 365 -3.28 -26.64 5.30
N THR A 366 -4.41 -26.55 4.61
CA THR A 366 -5.40 -27.64 4.51
C THR A 366 -4.80 -28.90 3.88
N GLN A 367 -3.94 -28.73 2.89
CA GLN A 367 -3.20 -29.84 2.27
C GLN A 367 -2.34 -30.58 3.30
N LEU A 368 -1.56 -29.85 4.11
CA LEU A 368 -0.73 -30.45 5.16
C LEU A 368 -1.57 -31.14 6.23
N GLU A 369 -2.63 -30.50 6.71
CA GLU A 369 -3.54 -31.06 7.71
C GLU A 369 -4.22 -32.35 7.20
N THR A 370 -4.58 -32.39 5.92
CA THR A 370 -5.15 -33.59 5.27
C THR A 370 -4.15 -34.74 5.25
N LYS A 371 -2.87 -34.47 4.89
CA LYS A 371 -1.82 -35.48 4.88
C LYS A 371 -1.47 -35.97 6.28
N LEU A 372 -1.41 -35.06 7.25
CA LEU A 372 -1.23 -35.43 8.66
C LEU A 372 -2.38 -36.31 9.16
N ALA A 373 -3.62 -35.98 8.82
CA ALA A 373 -4.77 -36.82 9.15
C ALA A 373 -4.72 -38.21 8.48
N ALA A 374 -4.23 -38.28 7.24
CA ALA A 374 -4.00 -39.55 6.57
C ALA A 374 -2.97 -40.42 7.31
N TRP A 375 -1.83 -39.83 7.74
CA TRP A 375 -0.88 -40.52 8.59
C TRP A 375 -1.46 -40.96 9.92
N GLN A 376 -2.26 -40.11 10.61
CA GLN A 376 -2.97 -40.46 11.83
C GLN A 376 -3.91 -41.66 11.62
N ASN A 377 -4.58 -41.74 10.48
CA ASN A 377 -5.44 -42.90 10.17
C ASN A 377 -4.64 -44.17 9.89
N ALA A 378 -3.50 -44.06 9.18
CA ALA A 378 -2.61 -45.19 8.91
C ALA A 378 -1.93 -45.76 10.18
N ALA A 379 -1.73 -44.90 11.17
CA ALA A 379 -1.14 -45.28 12.47
C ALA A 379 -2.14 -45.91 13.48
N LYS A 380 -3.45 -45.89 13.17
CA LYS A 380 -4.45 -46.52 14.02
C LYS A 380 -4.25 -48.03 14.06
N PRO A 381 -4.32 -48.68 15.25
CA PRO A 381 -4.19 -50.10 15.34
C PRO A 381 -5.26 -50.81 14.51
N SER A 382 -4.83 -51.71 13.63
CA SER A 382 -5.77 -52.53 12.86
C SER A 382 -6.35 -53.60 13.80
N TYR A 383 -7.57 -53.41 14.21
CA TYR A 383 -8.30 -54.42 15.03
C TYR A 383 -8.70 -55.64 14.18
N THR A 384 -8.36 -55.71 12.89
CA THR A 384 -8.72 -56.80 11.98
C THR A 384 -8.19 -58.13 12.54
N LEU A 385 -6.97 -58.16 13.06
CA LEU A 385 -6.37 -59.35 13.65
C LEU A 385 -7.10 -59.78 14.93
N LEU A 386 -7.51 -58.81 15.76
CA LEU A 386 -8.31 -59.04 16.97
C LEU A 386 -9.68 -59.62 16.61
N TYR A 387 -10.35 -59.09 15.60
CA TYR A 387 -11.63 -59.63 15.11
C TYR A 387 -11.49 -61.02 14.53
N ILE A 388 -10.37 -61.33 13.81
CA ILE A 388 -10.08 -62.68 13.33
C ILE A 388 -9.85 -63.61 14.50
N ILE A 389 -9.09 -63.25 15.50
CA ILE A 389 -8.84 -64.07 16.69
C ILE A 389 -10.15 -64.32 17.47
N VAL A 390 -10.96 -63.27 17.64
CA VAL A 390 -12.26 -63.40 18.32
C VAL A 390 -13.21 -64.29 17.50
N ALA A 391 -13.22 -64.17 16.18
CA ALA A 391 -14.01 -65.05 15.30
C ALA A 391 -13.54 -66.52 15.36
N ILE A 392 -12.25 -66.75 15.33
CA ILE A 392 -11.67 -68.13 15.53
C ILE A 392 -12.03 -68.64 16.90
N ALA A 393 -11.92 -67.86 17.97
CA ALA A 393 -12.32 -68.28 19.33
C ALA A 393 -13.79 -68.65 19.43
N ILE A 394 -14.66 -67.85 18.79
CA ILE A 394 -16.09 -68.16 18.74
C ILE A 394 -16.37 -69.47 18.00
N VAL A 395 -15.69 -69.68 16.84
CA VAL A 395 -15.83 -70.91 16.06
C VAL A 395 -15.34 -72.14 16.88
N LEU A 396 -14.23 -72.01 17.55
CA LEU A 396 -13.70 -73.09 18.45
C LEU A 396 -14.67 -73.39 19.58
N LEU A 397 -15.24 -72.36 20.19
CA LEU A 397 -16.25 -72.50 21.29
C LEU A 397 -17.50 -73.20 20.79
N VAL A 398 -18.02 -72.86 19.63
CA VAL A 398 -19.14 -73.55 18.99
C VAL A 398 -18.79 -75.04 18.70
N VAL A 399 -17.61 -75.33 18.17
CA VAL A 399 -17.17 -76.70 17.92
C VAL A 399 -17.09 -77.49 19.22
N ILE A 400 -16.55 -76.91 20.30
CA ILE A 400 -16.49 -77.53 21.63
C ILE A 400 -17.88 -77.82 22.19
N ILE A 401 -18.81 -76.90 22.06
CA ILE A 401 -20.20 -77.11 22.53
C ILE A 401 -20.85 -78.25 21.73
N PHE A 402 -20.65 -78.27 20.38
CA PHE A 402 -21.25 -79.30 19.51
C PHE A 402 -20.67 -80.70 19.82
N THR A 403 -19.37 -80.80 20.04
CA THR A 403 -18.69 -82.09 20.37
C THR A 403 -19.11 -82.56 21.76
N ARG A 404 -19.25 -81.67 22.74
CA ARG A 404 -19.79 -82.05 24.08
C ARG A 404 -21.25 -82.48 24.03
N ARG A 405 -22.11 -81.88 23.21
CA ARG A 405 -23.48 -82.35 23.02
C ARG A 405 -23.55 -83.69 22.34
N ARG A 406 -22.66 -84.03 21.36
CA ARG A 406 -22.62 -85.34 20.72
C ARG A 406 -22.18 -86.45 21.68
N LYS A 407 -21.28 -86.18 22.67
CA LYS A 407 -20.85 -87.17 23.67
C LYS A 407 -21.94 -87.47 24.69
N LYS A 408 -22.91 -86.62 24.93
CA LYS A 408 -24.02 -86.76 25.88
C LYS A 408 -25.19 -87.59 25.28
N SER A 409 -25.25 -87.83 24.01
CA SER A 409 -26.32 -88.55 23.30
C SER A 409 -25.95 -89.99 22.86
N ARG A 410 -24.85 -90.60 23.41
CA ARG A 410 -24.66 -92.04 23.29
C ARG A 410 -25.46 -92.78 24.33
N PRO A 411 -26.46 -93.61 23.93
CA PRO A 411 -27.17 -94.43 24.86
C PRO A 411 -26.22 -95.42 25.50
N ALA A 412 -26.41 -95.67 26.81
CA ALA A 412 -25.70 -96.73 27.51
C ALA A 412 -26.07 -98.07 26.91
N GLU A 413 -25.06 -98.86 26.46
CA GLU A 413 -25.24 -100.29 26.06
C GLU A 413 -25.76 -101.11 27.26
N PRO A 414 -26.75 -101.92 27.12
CA PRO A 414 -27.21 -102.77 28.20
C PRO A 414 -26.17 -103.87 28.53
N SER A 415 -25.87 -104.01 29.78
CA SER A 415 -25.05 -105.12 30.31
C SER A 415 -25.68 -106.46 30.01
N PRO A 416 -24.94 -107.54 29.58
CA PRO A 416 -25.44 -108.90 29.49
C PRO A 416 -25.54 -109.48 30.95
N GLU A 417 -26.72 -110.00 31.30
CA GLU A 417 -26.95 -110.93 32.37
C GLU A 417 -26.35 -112.28 32.07
N THR A 418 -25.54 -112.84 32.89
CA THR A 418 -25.44 -114.15 33.54
C THR A 418 -24.20 -114.33 34.30
#